data_80c2517ffee0a86ef22994e09f34abbf
#
_entry.id   80c2517ffee0a86ef22994e09f34abbf
#
_cell.length_a   1.000
_cell.length_b   1.000
_cell.length_c   1.000
_cell.angle_alpha   90.00
_cell.angle_beta   90.00
_cell.angle_gamma   90.00
#
_symmetry.space_group_name_H-M   'P 1'
#
loop_
_entity.id
_entity.type
_entity.pdbx_description
1 polymer ?
#
loop_
_entity_poly.entity_id
_entity_poly.type
_entity_poly.pdbx_seq_one_letter_code
_entity_poly.pdbx_strand_id
1 'polypeptide(L)'
;MTWRSASAASPFPIHLPEAPTMKLESYWTDSAPLFISPTRELPTQVDVAIVGGGFTGLSAALAFAKRGASVVVLEAGPHVAAEASGRNGGHVNNGLAVDYAEVAAKVGVERARAWYHAYDDAVDTVARLVEQEQIACDFLRHGKLKMATKPYQMDALQRSADRLIADGVDSDVEILDAARVRAEVQSERFHGGLLYKRSGQMHMGRFAWGLATAAERHGAAIHTGTEVRRLERIGNTHAHRVHTARGTITAKQVLLATGASRHGAYGSFGWLRRRIVPIGSFIVVTEPLGAERAAAMLARQRTYTTVANIHHYFRMTPDTRLVFGGRARFAISSPQSDAASGEILRQGLHETFPQLGQVRLDYCWGGLVDMTRDRLPQAGERDGLYYSMGYSGHGTQMSVHMGQCMAQVMAGDALANPWREREWPAIPGHFGPPWFLPVIGLYYQLKDKLA
;
A
#
# COMPACT_ATOMS: atom_id res chain seq x y z
N MET A 1 -71.93 21.91 -35.61
CA MET A 1 -71.05 20.72 -35.63
C MET A 1 -69.70 21.09 -35.09
N THR A 2 -69.47 20.75 -33.83
CA THR A 2 -68.26 21.06 -33.10
C THR A 2 -67.46 19.79 -32.92
N TRP A 3 -66.27 19.71 -33.51
CA TRP A 3 -65.35 18.61 -33.35
C TRP A 3 -64.58 18.78 -32.01
N ARG A 4 -64.75 17.81 -31.11
CA ARG A 4 -63.90 17.69 -29.87
C ARG A 4 -62.65 16.94 -30.27
N SER A 5 -61.50 17.57 -30.07
CA SER A 5 -60.19 16.92 -30.18
C SER A 5 -59.96 15.97 -29.01
N ALA A 6 -59.68 14.71 -29.30
CA ALA A 6 -59.26 13.71 -28.34
C ALA A 6 -57.80 13.97 -27.95
N SER A 7 -57.54 14.19 -26.67
CA SER A 7 -56.22 14.28 -26.08
C SER A 7 -55.55 12.89 -26.10
N ALA A 8 -54.42 12.78 -26.79
CA ALA A 8 -53.60 11.58 -26.78
C ALA A 8 -52.95 11.38 -25.39
N ALA A 9 -53.17 10.21 -24.81
CA ALA A 9 -52.52 9.82 -23.54
C ALA A 9 -50.99 9.76 -23.71
N SER A 10 -50.30 10.38 -22.75
CA SER A 10 -48.85 10.36 -22.65
C SER A 10 -48.32 8.93 -22.48
N PRO A 11 -47.25 8.54 -23.18
CA PRO A 11 -46.64 7.24 -22.96
C PRO A 11 -46.00 7.19 -21.59
N PHE A 12 -46.07 6.02 -20.94
CA PHE A 12 -45.47 5.71 -19.64
C PHE A 12 -44.04 6.22 -19.54
N PRO A 13 -43.62 6.76 -18.39
CA PRO A 13 -42.20 7.12 -18.21
C PRO A 13 -41.39 5.82 -18.28
N ILE A 14 -40.53 5.74 -19.28
CA ILE A 14 -39.48 4.72 -19.34
C ILE A 14 -38.55 5.04 -18.17
N HIS A 15 -38.64 4.27 -17.09
CA HIS A 15 -37.60 4.24 -16.07
C HIS A 15 -36.35 3.66 -16.72
N LEU A 16 -35.47 4.53 -17.23
CA LEU A 16 -34.10 4.14 -17.50
C LEU A 16 -33.49 3.78 -16.15
N PRO A 17 -32.85 2.61 -16.00
CA PRO A 17 -32.15 2.29 -14.77
C PRO A 17 -31.12 3.41 -14.51
N GLU A 18 -31.14 3.99 -13.31
CA GLU A 18 -30.11 4.95 -12.88
C GLU A 18 -28.74 4.33 -13.16
N ALA A 19 -27.87 5.08 -13.83
CA ALA A 19 -26.51 4.62 -14.08
C ALA A 19 -25.89 4.25 -12.72
N PRO A 20 -25.29 3.05 -12.58
CA PRO A 20 -24.76 2.61 -11.31
C PRO A 20 -23.78 3.65 -10.77
N THR A 21 -24.06 4.13 -9.56
CA THR A 21 -23.22 5.12 -8.88
C THR A 21 -21.88 4.49 -8.52
N MET A 22 -20.80 5.25 -8.67
CA MET A 22 -19.45 4.85 -8.27
C MET A 22 -19.41 4.42 -6.80
N LYS A 23 -18.99 3.19 -6.52
CA LYS A 23 -18.86 2.65 -5.15
C LYS A 23 -17.69 3.32 -4.42
N LEU A 24 -17.93 3.84 -3.21
CA LEU A 24 -16.90 4.43 -2.35
C LEU A 24 -16.24 3.36 -1.44
N GLU A 25 -15.85 2.26 -2.04
CA GLU A 25 -15.20 1.12 -1.38
C GLU A 25 -14.04 0.57 -2.20
N SER A 26 -13.17 -0.22 -1.56
CA SER A 26 -12.04 -0.81 -2.27
C SER A 26 -12.51 -1.94 -3.20
N TYR A 27 -12.12 -1.87 -4.48
CA TYR A 27 -12.30 -2.98 -5.44
C TYR A 27 -11.75 -4.29 -4.89
N TRP A 28 -10.66 -4.24 -4.12
CA TRP A 28 -10.02 -5.44 -3.56
C TRP A 28 -10.89 -6.16 -2.54
N THR A 29 -11.70 -5.44 -1.78
CA THR A 29 -12.60 -6.01 -0.77
C THR A 29 -13.93 -6.46 -1.36
N ASP A 30 -14.37 -5.82 -2.45
CA ASP A 30 -15.62 -6.19 -3.15
C ASP A 30 -15.43 -7.39 -4.08
N SER A 31 -14.21 -7.63 -4.59
CA SER A 31 -13.89 -8.69 -5.56
C SER A 31 -13.13 -9.89 -4.98
N ALA A 32 -13.02 -9.98 -3.66
CA ALA A 32 -12.36 -11.09 -2.98
C ALA A 32 -13.07 -11.43 -1.67
N PRO A 33 -12.93 -12.68 -1.16
CA PRO A 33 -13.41 -13.01 0.17
C PRO A 33 -12.69 -12.18 1.23
N LEU A 34 -13.44 -11.72 2.22
CA LEU A 34 -12.89 -11.05 3.39
C LEU A 34 -12.55 -12.09 4.46
N PHE A 35 -11.37 -11.96 5.06
CA PHE A 35 -11.03 -12.75 6.22
C PHE A 35 -11.56 -12.06 7.48
N ILE A 36 -12.64 -12.61 8.01
CA ILE A 36 -13.26 -12.22 9.28
C ILE A 36 -13.07 -13.39 10.23
N SER A 37 -12.39 -13.19 11.36
CA SER A 37 -12.18 -14.27 12.30
C SER A 37 -13.50 -14.68 12.95
N PRO A 38 -13.73 -16.00 13.18
CA PRO A 38 -14.85 -16.42 14.00
C PRO A 38 -14.70 -15.87 15.42
N THR A 39 -15.83 -15.67 16.11
CA THR A 39 -15.82 -15.27 17.51
C THR A 39 -15.27 -16.41 18.35
N ARG A 40 -14.05 -16.25 18.86
CA ARG A 40 -13.37 -17.20 19.74
C ARG A 40 -12.98 -16.49 21.04
N GLU A 41 -12.82 -17.23 22.13
CA GLU A 41 -12.22 -16.69 23.34
C GLU A 41 -10.79 -16.23 23.09
N LEU A 42 -10.39 -15.17 23.76
CA LEU A 42 -9.00 -14.71 23.71
C LEU A 42 -8.13 -15.66 24.56
N PRO A 43 -6.93 -16.01 24.08
CA PRO A 43 -5.99 -16.75 24.89
C PRO A 43 -5.57 -15.91 26.10
N THR A 44 -5.42 -16.52 27.27
CA THR A 44 -4.95 -15.82 28.47
C THR A 44 -3.45 -15.54 28.43
N GLN A 45 -2.70 -16.40 27.74
CA GLN A 45 -1.23 -16.30 27.60
C GLN A 45 -0.78 -16.74 26.22
N VAL A 46 0.21 -16.04 25.66
CA VAL A 46 0.85 -16.37 24.37
C VAL A 46 2.34 -16.05 24.39
N ASP A 47 3.11 -16.64 23.47
CA ASP A 47 4.50 -16.24 23.27
C ASP A 47 4.56 -14.86 22.61
N VAL A 48 3.75 -14.61 21.56
CA VAL A 48 3.77 -13.37 20.82
C VAL A 48 2.35 -12.82 20.61
N ALA A 49 2.14 -11.56 20.99
CA ALA A 49 0.97 -10.79 20.57
C ALA A 49 1.35 -9.79 19.50
N ILE A 50 0.61 -9.80 18.39
CA ILE A 50 0.79 -8.89 17.26
C ILE A 50 -0.38 -7.92 17.21
N VAL A 51 -0.10 -6.63 17.26
CA VAL A 51 -1.11 -5.56 17.20
C VAL A 51 -1.19 -5.03 15.77
N GLY A 52 -2.29 -5.36 15.10
CA GLY A 52 -2.57 -5.02 13.69
C GLY A 52 -2.54 -6.22 12.76
N GLY A 53 -3.65 -6.46 12.06
CA GLY A 53 -3.86 -7.54 11.09
C GLY A 53 -3.59 -7.12 9.64
N GLY A 54 -2.69 -6.15 9.41
CA GLY A 54 -2.16 -5.82 8.10
C GLY A 54 -1.09 -6.81 7.62
N PHE A 55 -0.48 -6.55 6.46
CA PHE A 55 0.52 -7.48 5.90
C PHE A 55 1.73 -7.72 6.81
N THR A 56 2.21 -6.70 7.53
CA THR A 56 3.30 -6.89 8.50
C THR A 56 2.90 -7.88 9.59
N GLY A 57 1.73 -7.68 10.19
CA GLY A 57 1.26 -8.54 11.28
C GLY A 57 0.95 -9.96 10.82
N LEU A 58 0.26 -10.12 9.70
CA LEU A 58 -0.08 -11.45 9.17
C LEU A 58 1.16 -12.24 8.73
N SER A 59 2.12 -11.57 8.09
CA SER A 59 3.37 -12.19 7.68
C SER A 59 4.24 -12.61 8.88
N ALA A 60 4.29 -11.78 9.92
CA ALA A 60 4.96 -12.12 11.18
C ALA A 60 4.26 -13.30 11.88
N ALA A 61 2.92 -13.28 11.94
CA ALA A 61 2.13 -14.37 12.54
C ALA A 61 2.41 -15.72 11.86
N LEU A 62 2.41 -15.73 10.52
CA LEU A 62 2.77 -16.93 9.74
C LEU A 62 4.19 -17.41 10.10
N ALA A 63 5.16 -16.48 10.17
CA ALA A 63 6.55 -16.84 10.48
C ALA A 63 6.72 -17.40 11.89
N PHE A 64 6.04 -16.85 12.89
CA PHE A 64 6.05 -17.36 14.26
C PHE A 64 5.34 -18.71 14.38
N ALA A 65 4.15 -18.84 13.78
CA ALA A 65 3.39 -20.07 13.80
C ALA A 65 4.15 -21.24 13.15
N LYS A 66 4.84 -21.01 12.03
CA LYS A 66 5.73 -22.00 11.39
C LYS A 66 6.90 -22.46 12.29
N ARG A 67 7.27 -21.65 13.28
CA ARG A 67 8.30 -22.00 14.29
C ARG A 67 7.72 -22.63 15.56
N GLY A 68 6.41 -22.87 15.59
CA GLY A 68 5.73 -23.46 16.72
C GLY A 68 5.45 -22.53 17.90
N ALA A 69 5.62 -21.20 17.72
CA ALA A 69 5.25 -20.24 18.76
C ALA A 69 3.74 -20.09 18.86
N SER A 70 3.22 -19.94 20.09
CA SER A 70 1.84 -19.50 20.30
C SER A 70 1.72 -18.01 19.96
N VAL A 71 0.96 -17.67 18.91
CA VAL A 71 0.85 -16.31 18.40
C VAL A 71 -0.60 -15.88 18.24
N VAL A 72 -0.90 -14.64 18.65
CA VAL A 72 -2.20 -14.01 18.45
C VAL A 72 -2.06 -12.71 17.68
N VAL A 73 -2.91 -12.51 16.66
CA VAL A 73 -3.07 -11.24 15.94
C VAL A 73 -4.33 -10.55 16.43
N LEU A 74 -4.22 -9.31 16.84
CA LEU A 74 -5.31 -8.47 17.32
C LEU A 74 -5.54 -7.33 16.34
N GLU A 75 -6.61 -7.45 15.53
CA GLU A 75 -7.00 -6.48 14.50
C GLU A 75 -8.21 -5.67 15.00
N ALA A 76 -8.08 -4.34 14.97
CA ALA A 76 -9.16 -3.44 15.39
C ALA A 76 -10.32 -3.38 14.39
N GLY A 77 -10.01 -3.52 13.09
CA GLY A 77 -10.97 -3.48 12.01
C GLY A 77 -11.87 -4.72 11.93
N PRO A 78 -12.95 -4.64 11.14
CA PRO A 78 -13.91 -5.74 10.98
C PRO A 78 -13.34 -6.95 10.23
N HIS A 79 -12.29 -6.77 9.47
CA HIS A 79 -11.58 -7.82 8.72
C HIS A 79 -10.08 -7.50 8.67
N VAL A 80 -9.25 -8.48 8.36
CA VAL A 80 -7.81 -8.25 8.17
C VAL A 80 -7.55 -7.33 6.98
N ALA A 81 -6.44 -6.61 7.00
CA ALA A 81 -6.02 -5.69 5.95
C ALA A 81 -7.07 -4.60 5.61
N ALA A 82 -7.92 -4.21 6.55
CA ALA A 82 -8.97 -3.21 6.35
C ALA A 82 -8.43 -1.82 5.95
N GLU A 83 -7.20 -1.52 6.34
CA GLU A 83 -6.53 -0.24 6.09
C GLU A 83 -5.52 -0.33 4.91
N ALA A 84 -4.36 0.33 4.98
CA ALA A 84 -3.39 0.49 3.91
C ALA A 84 -3.07 -0.80 3.12
N SER A 85 -3.01 -1.94 3.79
CA SER A 85 -2.69 -3.24 3.18
C SER A 85 -3.72 -3.69 2.14
N GLY A 86 -5.01 -3.52 2.39
CA GLY A 86 -6.10 -3.84 1.46
C GLY A 86 -6.60 -2.65 0.64
N ARG A 87 -5.96 -1.49 0.73
CA ARG A 87 -6.42 -0.25 0.08
C ARG A 87 -5.38 0.38 -0.86
N ASN A 88 -4.25 -0.29 -1.11
CA ASN A 88 -3.20 0.19 -2.03
C ASN A 88 -3.44 -0.22 -3.49
N GLY A 89 -2.58 0.21 -4.42
CA GLY A 89 -2.76 -0.03 -5.87
C GLY A 89 -2.38 -1.44 -6.35
N GLY A 90 -1.94 -2.33 -5.47
CA GLY A 90 -1.53 -3.69 -5.84
C GLY A 90 -0.15 -3.78 -6.51
N HIS A 91 0.68 -2.79 -6.31
CA HIS A 91 2.04 -2.72 -6.82
C HIS A 91 3.03 -3.39 -5.86
N VAL A 92 3.80 -4.34 -6.35
CA VAL A 92 4.88 -5.05 -5.64
C VAL A 92 6.20 -4.58 -6.24
N ASN A 93 6.65 -3.39 -5.85
CA ASN A 93 7.72 -2.68 -6.53
C ASN A 93 9.05 -2.77 -5.78
N ASN A 94 10.14 -3.16 -6.48
CA ASN A 94 11.49 -3.00 -5.97
C ASN A 94 11.97 -1.54 -6.05
N GLY A 95 13.11 -1.27 -5.45
CA GLY A 95 13.70 0.06 -5.32
C GLY A 95 13.15 0.88 -4.16
N LEU A 96 13.94 1.86 -3.72
CA LEU A 96 13.64 2.71 -2.58
C LEU A 96 12.48 3.68 -2.86
N ALA A 97 11.81 4.15 -1.80
CA ALA A 97 10.82 5.23 -1.88
C ALA A 97 11.43 6.61 -2.21
N VAL A 98 12.74 6.71 -2.11
CA VAL A 98 13.57 7.90 -2.40
C VAL A 98 14.57 7.51 -3.48
N ASP A 99 15.10 8.48 -4.22
CA ASP A 99 16.14 8.20 -5.20
C ASP A 99 17.38 7.56 -4.53
N TYR A 100 17.92 6.52 -5.17
CA TYR A 100 19.05 5.77 -4.61
C TYR A 100 20.27 6.66 -4.40
N ALA A 101 20.58 7.56 -5.35
CA ALA A 101 21.75 8.44 -5.24
C ALA A 101 21.63 9.41 -4.05
N GLU A 102 20.40 9.92 -3.77
CA GLU A 102 20.16 10.74 -2.58
C GLU A 102 20.40 9.97 -1.28
N VAL A 103 20.01 8.71 -1.23
CA VAL A 103 20.22 7.85 -0.06
C VAL A 103 21.71 7.54 0.09
N ALA A 104 22.39 7.13 -1.00
CA ALA A 104 23.82 6.84 -1.00
C ALA A 104 24.67 8.04 -0.55
N ALA A 105 24.29 9.25 -0.96
CA ALA A 105 24.96 10.47 -0.52
C ALA A 105 24.82 10.74 0.99
N LYS A 106 23.70 10.30 1.61
CA LYS A 106 23.42 10.54 3.04
C LYS A 106 24.02 9.48 3.98
N VAL A 107 24.01 8.21 3.54
CA VAL A 107 24.35 7.07 4.44
C VAL A 107 25.52 6.24 3.95
N GLY A 108 26.12 6.60 2.81
CA GLY A 108 27.16 5.84 2.14
C GLY A 108 26.63 4.74 1.21
N VAL A 109 27.44 4.37 0.22
CA VAL A 109 27.06 3.43 -0.86
C VAL A 109 26.72 2.04 -0.30
N GLU A 110 27.54 1.50 0.60
CA GLU A 110 27.35 0.16 1.17
C GLU A 110 25.99 0.01 1.87
N ARG A 111 25.61 0.98 2.71
CA ARG A 111 24.33 0.95 3.42
C ARG A 111 23.16 1.20 2.48
N ALA A 112 23.29 2.12 1.53
CA ALA A 112 22.26 2.38 0.53
C ALA A 112 22.01 1.15 -0.37
N ARG A 113 23.07 0.43 -0.77
CA ARG A 113 23.01 -0.83 -1.49
C ARG A 113 22.26 -1.90 -0.70
N ALA A 114 22.63 -2.11 0.57
CA ALA A 114 21.95 -3.07 1.44
C ALA A 114 20.45 -2.76 1.58
N TRP A 115 20.08 -1.48 1.70
CA TRP A 115 18.69 -1.08 1.77
C TRP A 115 17.94 -1.26 0.43
N TYR A 116 18.60 -1.04 -0.71
CA TYR A 116 18.01 -1.30 -2.02
C TYR A 116 17.73 -2.80 -2.18
N HIS A 117 18.70 -3.66 -1.87
CA HIS A 117 18.53 -5.10 -1.94
C HIS A 117 17.45 -5.62 -0.98
N ALA A 118 17.23 -4.99 0.17
CA ALA A 118 16.10 -5.33 1.03
C ALA A 118 14.74 -5.14 0.34
N TYR A 119 14.63 -4.21 -0.62
CA TYR A 119 13.41 -4.10 -1.45
C TYR A 119 13.32 -5.19 -2.53
N ASP A 120 14.45 -5.63 -3.08
CA ASP A 120 14.50 -6.79 -3.98
C ASP A 120 14.08 -8.06 -3.23
N ASP A 121 14.67 -8.29 -2.05
CA ASP A 121 14.32 -9.40 -1.16
C ASP A 121 12.86 -9.36 -0.72
N ALA A 122 12.29 -8.16 -0.59
CA ALA A 122 10.88 -8.00 -0.26
C ALA A 122 9.95 -8.48 -1.38
N VAL A 123 10.30 -8.22 -2.65
CA VAL A 123 9.57 -8.77 -3.81
C VAL A 123 9.69 -10.29 -3.85
N ASP A 124 10.90 -10.81 -3.63
CA ASP A 124 11.17 -12.25 -3.59
C ASP A 124 10.46 -12.94 -2.43
N THR A 125 10.34 -12.28 -1.28
CA THR A 125 9.56 -12.78 -0.13
C THR A 125 8.08 -12.94 -0.48
N VAL A 126 7.48 -11.95 -1.16
CA VAL A 126 6.08 -12.06 -1.62
C VAL A 126 5.93 -13.23 -2.58
N ALA A 127 6.80 -13.33 -3.60
CA ALA A 127 6.76 -14.40 -4.60
C ALA A 127 6.85 -15.79 -3.92
N ARG A 128 7.81 -15.95 -3.02
CA ARG A 128 8.02 -17.19 -2.26
C ARG A 128 6.81 -17.56 -1.40
N LEU A 129 6.20 -16.58 -0.69
CA LEU A 129 5.02 -16.85 0.14
C LEU A 129 3.79 -17.19 -0.72
N VAL A 130 3.60 -16.53 -1.86
CA VAL A 130 2.54 -16.85 -2.82
C VAL A 130 2.65 -18.30 -3.28
N GLU A 131 3.85 -18.73 -3.63
CA GLU A 131 4.13 -20.10 -4.08
C GLU A 131 4.00 -21.13 -2.92
N GLN A 132 4.70 -20.91 -1.82
CA GLN A 132 4.73 -21.86 -0.69
C GLN A 132 3.39 -22.05 -0.02
N GLU A 133 2.62 -20.98 0.14
CA GLU A 133 1.29 -21.03 0.79
C GLU A 133 0.14 -21.21 -0.22
N GLN A 134 0.46 -21.34 -1.52
CA GLN A 134 -0.52 -21.51 -2.61
C GLN A 134 -1.58 -20.41 -2.62
N ILE A 135 -1.15 -19.15 -2.52
CA ILE A 135 -2.05 -17.99 -2.46
C ILE A 135 -2.47 -17.56 -3.88
N ALA A 136 -3.72 -17.83 -4.24
CA ALA A 136 -4.29 -17.44 -5.54
C ALA A 136 -4.62 -15.93 -5.57
N CYS A 137 -3.62 -15.07 -5.80
CA CYS A 137 -3.76 -13.61 -5.75
C CYS A 137 -3.36 -12.90 -7.05
N ASP A 138 -3.36 -13.58 -8.18
CA ASP A 138 -2.98 -13.03 -9.49
C ASP A 138 -1.60 -12.35 -9.46
N PHE A 139 -0.65 -12.93 -8.73
CA PHE A 139 0.70 -12.40 -8.66
C PHE A 139 1.41 -12.54 -10.00
N LEU A 140 1.87 -11.39 -10.54
CA LEU A 140 2.62 -11.33 -11.79
C LEU A 140 3.89 -10.50 -11.58
N ARG A 141 5.02 -10.98 -12.15
CA ARG A 141 6.33 -10.33 -12.04
C ARG A 141 6.78 -9.84 -13.42
N HIS A 142 6.17 -8.76 -13.90
CA HIS A 142 6.40 -8.20 -15.23
C HIS A 142 7.13 -6.85 -15.23
N GLY A 143 7.57 -6.41 -14.06
CA GLY A 143 8.31 -5.17 -13.88
C GLY A 143 7.45 -3.93 -13.61
N LYS A 144 8.16 -2.83 -13.37
CA LYS A 144 7.61 -1.48 -13.17
C LYS A 144 8.24 -0.52 -14.16
N LEU A 145 7.43 0.28 -14.85
CA LEU A 145 7.90 1.36 -15.70
C LEU A 145 7.64 2.71 -15.03
N LYS A 146 8.71 3.45 -14.73
CA LYS A 146 8.65 4.81 -14.19
C LYS A 146 8.83 5.80 -15.33
N MET A 147 7.79 6.57 -15.69
CA MET A 147 7.69 7.33 -16.92
C MET A 147 7.85 8.83 -16.70
N ALA A 148 8.62 9.48 -17.57
CA ALA A 148 8.80 10.91 -17.62
C ALA A 148 7.60 11.58 -18.31
N THR A 149 6.96 12.55 -17.64
CA THR A 149 5.87 13.38 -18.19
C THR A 149 6.37 14.70 -18.80
N LYS A 150 7.65 15.00 -18.65
CA LYS A 150 8.34 16.16 -19.21
C LYS A 150 9.72 15.73 -19.73
N PRO A 151 10.23 16.32 -20.84
CA PRO A 151 11.50 15.90 -21.45
C PRO A 151 12.70 15.92 -20.49
N TYR A 152 12.85 16.96 -19.68
CA TYR A 152 13.99 17.12 -18.76
C TYR A 152 14.05 16.04 -17.66
N GLN A 153 12.95 15.35 -17.38
CA GLN A 153 12.92 14.26 -16.40
C GLN A 153 13.70 13.01 -16.88
N MET A 154 13.89 12.88 -18.20
CA MET A 154 14.68 11.77 -18.76
C MET A 154 16.13 11.80 -18.30
N ASP A 155 16.75 12.98 -18.20
CA ASP A 155 18.14 13.10 -17.70
C ASP A 155 18.27 12.62 -16.25
N ALA A 156 17.25 12.87 -15.42
CA ALA A 156 17.23 12.38 -14.05
C ALA A 156 17.05 10.85 -13.99
N LEU A 157 16.21 10.29 -14.85
CA LEU A 157 16.05 8.83 -14.97
C LEU A 157 17.32 8.15 -15.46
N GLN A 158 18.00 8.75 -16.46
CA GLN A 158 19.28 8.24 -16.96
C GLN A 158 20.34 8.24 -15.86
N ARG A 159 20.53 9.37 -15.16
CA ARG A 159 21.49 9.44 -14.03
C ARG A 159 21.16 8.43 -12.93
N SER A 160 19.87 8.20 -12.65
CA SER A 160 19.45 7.19 -11.66
C SER A 160 19.82 5.77 -12.12
N ALA A 161 19.60 5.43 -13.38
CA ALA A 161 19.98 4.14 -13.96
C ALA A 161 21.50 3.96 -13.95
N ASP A 162 22.26 4.94 -14.45
CA ASP A 162 23.73 4.91 -14.49
C ASP A 162 24.32 4.70 -13.11
N ARG A 163 23.76 5.36 -12.10
CA ARG A 163 24.20 5.23 -10.70
C ARG A 163 23.92 3.84 -10.13
N LEU A 164 22.75 3.27 -10.39
CA LEU A 164 22.42 1.91 -9.96
C LEU A 164 23.37 0.87 -10.56
N ILE A 165 23.69 1.02 -11.86
CA ILE A 165 24.62 0.16 -12.57
C ILE A 165 26.06 0.35 -12.04
N ALA A 166 26.52 1.59 -11.92
CA ALA A 166 27.88 1.92 -11.50
C ALA A 166 28.20 1.44 -10.08
N ASP A 167 27.24 1.54 -9.16
CA ASP A 167 27.39 1.04 -7.79
C ASP A 167 27.14 -0.48 -7.67
N GLY A 168 26.86 -1.18 -8.79
CA GLY A 168 26.57 -2.62 -8.80
C GLY A 168 25.32 -3.02 -8.01
N VAL A 169 24.31 -2.16 -8.01
CA VAL A 169 23.08 -2.33 -7.21
C VAL A 169 21.99 -3.02 -8.02
N ASP A 170 21.74 -2.54 -9.24
CA ASP A 170 20.75 -3.13 -10.14
C ASP A 170 21.23 -2.93 -11.59
N SER A 171 21.76 -4.00 -12.19
CA SER A 171 22.22 -4.00 -13.58
C SER A 171 21.10 -4.28 -14.59
N ASP A 172 19.91 -4.68 -14.11
CA ASP A 172 18.78 -5.07 -14.94
C ASP A 172 17.84 -3.91 -15.27
N VAL A 173 18.12 -2.71 -14.75
CA VAL A 173 17.35 -1.51 -15.11
C VAL A 173 17.60 -1.12 -16.57
N GLU A 174 16.57 -0.56 -17.23
CA GLU A 174 16.64 -0.23 -18.65
C GLU A 174 15.94 1.10 -18.94
N ILE A 175 16.61 2.01 -19.64
CA ILE A 175 16.01 3.24 -20.15
C ILE A 175 15.24 2.92 -21.45
N LEU A 176 13.97 3.31 -21.46
CA LEU A 176 13.10 3.26 -22.64
C LEU A 176 12.89 4.67 -23.17
N ASP A 177 13.08 4.85 -24.48
CA ASP A 177 12.73 6.09 -25.17
C ASP A 177 11.21 6.25 -25.32
N ALA A 178 10.77 7.42 -25.85
CA ALA A 178 9.37 7.73 -26.05
C ALA A 178 8.66 6.73 -26.98
N ALA A 179 9.33 6.24 -28.02
CA ALA A 179 8.73 5.30 -28.97
C ALA A 179 8.45 3.94 -28.33
N ARG A 180 9.41 3.44 -27.53
CA ARG A 180 9.27 2.17 -26.79
C ARG A 180 8.21 2.27 -25.70
N VAL A 181 8.13 3.42 -24.98
CA VAL A 181 7.05 3.65 -24.00
C VAL A 181 5.70 3.71 -24.67
N ARG A 182 5.58 4.39 -25.81
CA ARG A 182 4.32 4.48 -26.58
C ARG A 182 3.85 3.14 -27.12
N ALA A 183 4.76 2.27 -27.52
CA ALA A 183 4.46 0.90 -27.94
C ALA A 183 3.90 0.03 -26.78
N GLU A 184 4.15 0.39 -25.53
CA GLU A 184 3.68 -0.32 -24.35
C GLU A 184 2.49 0.36 -23.68
N VAL A 185 2.47 1.69 -23.64
CA VAL A 185 1.43 2.52 -23.00
C VAL A 185 0.86 3.48 -24.05
N GLN A 186 -0.37 3.26 -24.47
CA GLN A 186 -1.05 4.07 -25.50
C GLN A 186 -1.37 5.49 -24.97
N SER A 187 -0.33 6.31 -24.86
CA SER A 187 -0.45 7.70 -24.41
C SER A 187 0.70 8.55 -24.98
N GLU A 188 0.37 9.73 -25.49
CA GLU A 188 1.35 10.71 -25.99
C GLU A 188 2.00 11.53 -24.87
N ARG A 189 1.58 11.32 -23.61
CA ARG A 189 2.02 12.11 -22.46
C ARG A 189 3.46 11.82 -22.04
N PHE A 190 4.05 10.69 -22.47
CA PHE A 190 5.31 10.20 -21.92
C PHE A 190 6.48 10.37 -22.89
N HIS A 191 7.58 10.90 -22.37
CA HIS A 191 8.82 11.17 -23.12
C HIS A 191 9.85 10.08 -23.02
N GLY A 192 9.55 9.00 -22.31
CA GLY A 192 10.41 7.85 -22.05
C GLY A 192 10.22 7.37 -20.60
N GLY A 193 11.09 6.44 -20.15
CA GLY A 193 10.97 5.90 -18.80
C GLY A 193 12.14 5.02 -18.39
N LEU A 194 12.16 4.64 -17.12
CA LEU A 194 13.08 3.70 -16.50
C LEU A 194 12.32 2.44 -16.08
N LEU A 195 12.69 1.31 -16.66
CA LEU A 195 12.13 0.00 -16.39
C LEU A 195 12.94 -0.70 -15.29
N TYR A 196 12.23 -1.13 -14.24
CA TYR A 196 12.71 -2.00 -13.17
C TYR A 196 12.11 -3.39 -13.38
N LYS A 197 12.91 -4.39 -13.74
CA LYS A 197 12.43 -5.71 -14.17
C LYS A 197 11.94 -6.60 -13.03
N ARG A 198 12.41 -6.39 -11.80
CA ARG A 198 12.10 -7.24 -10.63
C ARG A 198 10.70 -7.01 -10.04
N SER A 199 10.11 -5.87 -10.31
CA SER A 199 8.79 -5.48 -9.77
C SER A 199 7.64 -6.36 -10.28
N GLY A 200 6.55 -6.37 -9.52
CA GLY A 200 5.35 -7.14 -9.83
C GLY A 200 4.06 -6.45 -9.42
N GLN A 201 2.98 -7.20 -9.50
CA GLN A 201 1.65 -6.79 -9.08
C GLN A 201 0.86 -7.98 -8.55
N MET A 202 -0.16 -7.72 -7.73
CA MET A 202 -1.07 -8.76 -7.25
C MET A 202 -2.42 -8.18 -6.83
N HIS A 203 -3.38 -9.04 -6.55
CA HIS A 203 -4.69 -8.68 -6.03
C HIS A 203 -4.64 -8.61 -4.49
N MET A 204 -4.82 -7.41 -3.92
CA MET A 204 -4.60 -7.16 -2.49
C MET A 204 -5.56 -7.94 -1.57
N GLY A 205 -6.85 -7.99 -1.91
CA GLY A 205 -7.84 -8.70 -1.10
C GLY A 205 -7.58 -10.21 -1.06
N ARG A 206 -7.31 -10.81 -2.22
CA ARG A 206 -6.99 -12.25 -2.32
C ARG A 206 -5.68 -12.58 -1.58
N PHE A 207 -4.67 -11.72 -1.71
CA PHE A 207 -3.42 -11.91 -0.97
C PHE A 207 -3.63 -11.79 0.54
N ALA A 208 -4.41 -10.80 1.02
CA ALA A 208 -4.73 -10.65 2.43
C ALA A 208 -5.45 -11.86 3.00
N TRP A 209 -6.48 -12.34 2.29
CA TRP A 209 -7.23 -13.53 2.67
C TRP A 209 -6.33 -14.77 2.71
N GLY A 210 -5.55 -14.99 1.67
CA GLY A 210 -4.64 -16.14 1.58
C GLY A 210 -3.56 -16.14 2.65
N LEU A 211 -2.95 -14.98 2.94
CA LEU A 211 -1.93 -14.84 3.97
C LEU A 211 -2.49 -15.09 5.38
N ALA A 212 -3.70 -14.57 5.68
CA ALA A 212 -4.38 -14.82 6.94
C ALA A 212 -4.76 -16.30 7.11
N THR A 213 -5.33 -16.90 6.06
CA THR A 213 -5.66 -18.33 6.03
C THR A 213 -4.41 -19.21 6.23
N ALA A 214 -3.29 -18.85 5.60
CA ALA A 214 -2.02 -19.53 5.79
C ALA A 214 -1.54 -19.41 7.24
N ALA A 215 -1.60 -18.22 7.84
CA ALA A 215 -1.20 -18.02 9.23
C ALA A 215 -2.05 -18.87 10.19
N GLU A 216 -3.39 -18.93 10.01
CA GLU A 216 -4.27 -19.78 10.83
C GLU A 216 -3.99 -21.29 10.60
N ARG A 217 -3.77 -21.70 9.35
CA ARG A 217 -3.44 -23.10 9.03
C ARG A 217 -2.18 -23.58 9.75
N HIS A 218 -1.23 -22.68 9.99
CA HIS A 218 -0.01 -22.96 10.76
C HIS A 218 -0.16 -22.74 12.28
N GLY A 219 -1.34 -22.37 12.77
CA GLY A 219 -1.65 -22.30 14.20
C GLY A 219 -1.69 -20.88 14.80
N ALA A 220 -1.59 -19.82 13.99
CA ALA A 220 -1.82 -18.46 14.49
C ALA A 220 -3.29 -18.25 14.85
N ALA A 221 -3.57 -17.60 15.98
CA ALA A 221 -4.91 -17.14 16.31
C ALA A 221 -5.12 -15.71 15.80
N ILE A 222 -6.13 -15.45 14.96
CA ILE A 222 -6.44 -14.12 14.46
C ILE A 222 -7.77 -13.68 15.05
N HIS A 223 -7.83 -12.47 15.60
CA HIS A 223 -9.04 -11.87 16.17
C HIS A 223 -9.30 -10.50 15.53
N THR A 224 -10.28 -10.42 14.63
CA THR A 224 -10.80 -9.17 14.07
C THR A 224 -11.77 -8.49 15.04
N GLY A 225 -12.04 -7.19 14.87
CA GLY A 225 -12.88 -6.42 15.79
C GLY A 225 -12.33 -6.37 17.22
N THR A 226 -11.01 -6.55 17.38
CA THR A 226 -10.38 -6.66 18.71
C THR A 226 -9.29 -5.60 18.88
N GLU A 227 -9.75 -4.40 19.23
CA GLU A 227 -8.88 -3.24 19.45
C GLU A 227 -8.04 -3.38 20.71
N VAL A 228 -6.71 -3.22 20.57
CA VAL A 228 -5.80 -3.10 21.71
C VAL A 228 -5.86 -1.66 22.24
N ARG A 229 -6.31 -1.51 23.48
CA ARG A 229 -6.52 -0.20 24.12
C ARG A 229 -5.35 0.25 24.95
N ARG A 230 -4.63 -0.68 25.58
CA ARG A 230 -3.50 -0.39 26.45
C ARG A 230 -2.52 -1.56 26.45
N LEU A 231 -1.23 -1.24 26.52
CA LEU A 231 -0.15 -2.17 26.78
C LEU A 231 0.52 -1.80 28.10
N GLU A 232 0.72 -2.78 28.96
CA GLU A 232 1.34 -2.64 30.27
C GLU A 232 2.52 -3.57 30.38
N ARG A 233 3.73 -3.01 30.48
CA ARG A 233 4.96 -3.78 30.58
C ARG A 233 5.03 -4.52 31.91
N ILE A 234 5.46 -5.75 31.92
CA ILE A 234 5.62 -6.58 33.13
C ILE A 234 7.08 -6.50 33.58
N GLY A 235 7.32 -5.76 34.63
CA GLY A 235 8.68 -5.56 35.15
C GLY A 235 9.62 -4.93 34.10
N ASN A 236 10.88 -5.35 34.11
CA ASN A 236 11.90 -4.88 33.16
C ASN A 236 12.15 -5.88 32.02
N THR A 237 11.11 -6.57 31.57
CA THR A 237 11.17 -7.63 30.55
C THR A 237 10.53 -7.15 29.23
N HIS A 238 10.50 -8.01 28.21
CA HIS A 238 9.70 -7.80 26.99
C HIS A 238 8.23 -8.21 27.13
N ALA A 239 7.87 -8.81 28.30
CA ALA A 239 6.50 -9.28 28.52
C ALA A 239 5.53 -8.11 28.81
N HIS A 240 4.32 -8.23 28.29
CA HIS A 240 3.26 -7.23 28.42
C HIS A 240 1.91 -7.86 28.73
N ARG A 241 1.08 -7.11 29.49
CA ARG A 241 -0.38 -7.29 29.49
C ARG A 241 -0.98 -6.49 28.36
N VAL A 242 -1.67 -7.16 27.45
CA VAL A 242 -2.34 -6.57 26.30
C VAL A 242 -3.81 -6.45 26.60
N HIS A 243 -4.30 -5.22 26.83
CA HIS A 243 -5.67 -4.95 27.23
C HIS A 243 -6.55 -4.64 26.01
N THR A 244 -7.66 -5.39 25.88
CA THR A 244 -8.70 -5.18 24.86
C THR A 244 -10.06 -5.03 25.53
N ALA A 245 -11.11 -4.68 24.78
CA ALA A 245 -12.49 -4.70 25.28
C ALA A 245 -12.99 -6.12 25.61
N ARG A 246 -12.37 -7.14 25.03
CA ARG A 246 -12.77 -8.57 25.14
C ARG A 246 -12.01 -9.31 26.23
N GLY A 247 -11.00 -8.70 26.84
CA GLY A 247 -10.17 -9.33 27.87
C GLY A 247 -8.71 -8.88 27.81
N THR A 248 -7.89 -9.47 28.68
CA THR A 248 -6.46 -9.18 28.80
C THR A 248 -5.66 -10.44 28.48
N ILE A 249 -4.62 -10.28 27.65
CA ILE A 249 -3.69 -11.33 27.25
C ILE A 249 -2.33 -11.03 27.86
N THR A 250 -1.67 -12.03 28.44
CA THR A 250 -0.25 -11.91 28.82
C THR A 250 0.60 -12.45 27.67
N ALA A 251 1.44 -11.60 27.09
CA ALA A 251 2.34 -11.97 25.99
C ALA A 251 3.79 -11.86 26.43
N LYS A 252 4.65 -12.83 26.08
CA LYS A 252 6.08 -12.75 26.34
C LYS A 252 6.77 -11.66 25.51
N GLN A 253 6.27 -11.44 24.29
CA GLN A 253 6.75 -10.39 23.39
C GLN A 253 5.55 -9.77 22.65
N VAL A 254 5.69 -8.49 22.26
CA VAL A 254 4.66 -7.78 21.50
C VAL A 254 5.27 -7.14 20.25
N LEU A 255 4.63 -7.34 19.10
CA LEU A 255 4.96 -6.66 17.85
C LEU A 255 3.88 -5.64 17.49
N LEU A 256 4.26 -4.37 17.33
CA LEU A 256 3.40 -3.32 16.82
C LEU A 256 3.50 -3.26 15.29
N ALA A 257 2.40 -3.55 14.61
CA ALA A 257 2.25 -3.55 13.15
C ALA A 257 1.07 -2.68 12.70
N THR A 258 0.83 -1.58 13.41
CA THR A 258 -0.39 -0.74 13.28
C THR A 258 -0.35 0.25 12.12
N GLY A 259 0.83 0.55 11.55
CA GLY A 259 1.00 1.56 10.50
C GLY A 259 0.44 2.93 10.93
N ALA A 260 -0.30 3.59 10.03
CA ALA A 260 -0.96 4.87 10.28
C ALA A 260 -2.38 4.72 10.86
N SER A 261 -2.68 3.60 11.51
CA SER A 261 -4.01 3.34 12.08
C SER A 261 -4.46 4.44 13.04
N ARG A 262 -5.75 4.74 13.03
CA ARG A 262 -6.39 5.66 13.97
C ARG A 262 -6.89 4.95 15.23
N HIS A 263 -6.85 3.63 15.24
CA HIS A 263 -7.37 2.78 16.29
C HIS A 263 -6.29 2.33 17.28
N GLY A 264 -6.70 2.05 18.49
CA GLY A 264 -5.99 1.26 19.49
C GLY A 264 -4.59 1.74 19.83
N ALA A 265 -3.64 0.86 19.66
CA ALA A 265 -2.25 1.05 20.06
C ALA A 265 -1.60 2.32 19.50
N TYR A 266 -1.96 2.76 18.29
CA TYR A 266 -1.46 4.02 17.73
C TYR A 266 -1.87 5.23 18.58
N GLY A 267 -3.10 5.25 19.06
CA GLY A 267 -3.59 6.28 19.99
C GLY A 267 -2.89 6.26 21.35
N SER A 268 -2.49 5.07 21.82
CA SER A 268 -1.86 4.85 23.12
C SER A 268 -0.36 5.18 23.14
N PHE A 269 0.30 5.07 21.98
CA PHE A 269 1.75 5.33 21.86
C PHE A 269 2.02 6.74 21.35
N GLY A 270 2.06 7.72 22.26
CA GLY A 270 2.29 9.13 21.93
C GLY A 270 3.58 9.38 21.12
N TRP A 271 4.59 8.52 21.28
CA TRP A 271 5.82 8.63 20.50
C TRP A 271 5.64 8.28 19.01
N LEU A 272 4.72 7.35 18.63
CA LEU A 272 4.38 7.04 17.23
C LEU A 272 3.70 8.23 16.56
N ARG A 273 2.77 8.89 17.28
CA ARG A 273 2.03 10.06 16.77
C ARG A 273 2.92 11.19 16.30
N ARG A 274 4.12 11.32 16.87
CA ARG A 274 5.09 12.36 16.53
C ARG A 274 6.02 11.97 15.37
N ARG A 275 5.91 10.73 14.86
CA ARG A 275 6.86 10.15 13.90
C ARG A 275 6.22 9.68 12.61
N ILE A 276 4.92 9.46 12.61
CA ILE A 276 4.14 9.04 11.44
C ILE A 276 3.14 10.12 11.08
N VAL A 277 3.16 10.55 9.82
CA VAL A 277 2.13 11.41 9.24
C VAL A 277 1.21 10.56 8.39
N PRO A 278 -0.08 10.40 8.76
CA PRO A 278 -1.05 9.74 7.91
C PRO A 278 -1.41 10.64 6.73
N ILE A 279 -1.12 10.18 5.50
CA ILE A 279 -1.45 10.91 4.27
C ILE A 279 -2.37 10.06 3.41
N GLY A 280 -3.48 10.63 2.94
CA GLY A 280 -4.39 9.98 2.02
C GLY A 280 -3.77 9.75 0.65
N SER A 281 -3.94 8.55 0.12
CA SER A 281 -3.73 8.20 -1.28
C SER A 281 -5.03 7.63 -1.82
N PHE A 282 -5.42 8.01 -3.03
CA PHE A 282 -6.73 7.71 -3.57
C PHE A 282 -6.61 6.92 -4.87
N ILE A 283 -7.59 6.08 -5.14
CA ILE A 283 -7.63 5.19 -6.29
C ILE A 283 -9.02 5.22 -6.90
N VAL A 284 -9.09 5.23 -8.22
CA VAL A 284 -10.30 4.94 -8.99
C VAL A 284 -10.08 3.69 -9.84
N VAL A 285 -11.18 2.98 -10.11
CA VAL A 285 -11.15 1.80 -10.98
C VAL A 285 -12.28 1.92 -11.99
N THR A 286 -11.95 1.72 -13.27
CA THR A 286 -12.91 1.78 -14.36
C THR A 286 -13.84 0.58 -14.36
N GLU A 287 -14.91 0.66 -15.13
CA GLU A 287 -15.62 -0.52 -15.63
C GLU A 287 -14.66 -1.44 -16.41
N PRO A 288 -14.99 -2.73 -16.63
CA PRO A 288 -14.22 -3.60 -17.52
C PRO A 288 -14.13 -3.00 -18.92
N LEU A 289 -12.90 -2.85 -19.43
CA LEU A 289 -12.65 -2.23 -20.75
C LEU A 289 -12.79 -3.23 -21.90
N GLY A 290 -12.81 -4.54 -21.59
CA GLY A 290 -12.69 -5.62 -22.55
C GLY A 290 -11.26 -5.90 -22.96
N ALA A 291 -10.98 -7.15 -23.36
CA ALA A 291 -9.62 -7.64 -23.57
C ALA A 291 -8.85 -6.86 -24.65
N GLU A 292 -9.50 -6.55 -25.76
CA GLU A 292 -8.91 -5.83 -26.89
C GLU A 292 -8.47 -4.41 -26.49
N ARG A 293 -9.37 -3.64 -25.88
CA ARG A 293 -9.09 -2.26 -25.45
C ARG A 293 -8.04 -2.22 -24.34
N ALA A 294 -8.11 -3.14 -23.38
CA ALA A 294 -7.13 -3.26 -22.31
C ALA A 294 -5.73 -3.57 -22.84
N ALA A 295 -5.60 -4.51 -23.79
CA ALA A 295 -4.34 -4.86 -24.44
C ALA A 295 -3.80 -3.73 -25.32
N ALA A 296 -4.65 -3.00 -26.02
CA ALA A 296 -4.25 -1.83 -26.81
C ALA A 296 -3.71 -0.70 -25.92
N MET A 297 -4.32 -0.48 -24.74
CA MET A 297 -3.91 0.58 -23.83
C MET A 297 -2.61 0.28 -23.09
N LEU A 298 -2.48 -0.94 -22.56
CA LEU A 298 -1.33 -1.42 -21.81
C LEU A 298 -0.89 -2.77 -22.35
N ALA A 299 -0.01 -2.76 -23.35
CA ALA A 299 0.44 -3.97 -24.06
C ALA A 299 1.22 -4.95 -23.16
N ARG A 300 1.70 -4.47 -22.03
CA ARG A 300 2.36 -5.27 -21.00
C ARG A 300 1.59 -5.17 -19.68
N GLN A 301 1.52 -6.27 -18.96
CA GLN A 301 0.89 -6.29 -17.62
C GLN A 301 1.91 -5.88 -16.54
N ARG A 302 2.38 -4.65 -16.63
CA ARG A 302 3.31 -4.05 -15.66
C ARG A 302 2.58 -3.14 -14.67
N THR A 303 3.33 -2.67 -13.68
CA THR A 303 2.96 -1.50 -12.90
C THR A 303 3.59 -0.25 -13.52
N TYR A 304 2.84 0.83 -13.57
CA TYR A 304 3.24 2.10 -14.18
C TYR A 304 3.20 3.22 -13.15
N THR A 305 4.20 4.09 -13.17
CA THR A 305 4.25 5.27 -12.29
C THR A 305 4.81 6.45 -13.06
N THR A 306 4.35 7.68 -12.76
CA THR A 306 4.87 8.90 -13.36
C THR A 306 5.92 9.57 -12.47
N VAL A 307 6.85 10.31 -13.08
CA VAL A 307 7.82 11.15 -12.37
C VAL A 307 7.18 12.49 -12.06
N ALA A 308 6.66 12.64 -10.84
CA ALA A 308 6.15 13.91 -10.30
C ALA A 308 6.10 13.84 -8.78
N ASN A 309 5.99 14.99 -8.07
CA ASN A 309 5.73 14.99 -6.63
C ASN A 309 4.29 14.51 -6.34
N ILE A 310 3.35 14.93 -7.19
CA ILE A 310 1.97 14.42 -7.24
C ILE A 310 1.90 13.43 -8.41
N HIS A 311 2.46 12.25 -8.20
CA HIS A 311 2.54 11.23 -9.23
C HIS A 311 1.25 10.43 -9.36
N HIS A 312 0.97 9.99 -10.58
CA HIS A 312 -0.02 8.95 -10.86
C HIS A 312 0.66 7.58 -10.93
N TYR A 313 -0.10 6.55 -10.58
CA TYR A 313 0.28 5.17 -10.78
C TYR A 313 -0.92 4.40 -11.29
N PHE A 314 -0.68 3.43 -12.15
CA PHE A 314 -1.76 2.64 -12.75
C PHE A 314 -1.31 1.25 -13.18
N ARG A 315 -2.27 0.38 -13.38
CA ARG A 315 -2.09 -0.96 -13.93
C ARG A 315 -3.43 -1.54 -14.40
N MET A 316 -3.38 -2.61 -15.20
CA MET A 316 -4.56 -3.38 -15.59
C MET A 316 -4.81 -4.53 -14.60
N THR A 317 -6.07 -4.81 -14.29
CA THR A 317 -6.49 -6.02 -13.57
C THR A 317 -6.75 -7.18 -14.55
N PRO A 318 -6.78 -8.45 -14.08
CA PRO A 318 -7.12 -9.58 -14.94
C PRO A 318 -8.52 -9.50 -15.58
N ASP A 319 -9.49 -8.87 -14.91
CA ASP A 319 -10.84 -8.59 -15.44
C ASP A 319 -10.92 -7.31 -16.27
N THR A 320 -9.77 -6.85 -16.80
CA THR A 320 -9.63 -5.74 -17.76
C THR A 320 -10.04 -4.36 -17.26
N ARG A 321 -9.96 -4.11 -15.96
CA ARG A 321 -10.19 -2.80 -15.37
C ARG A 321 -8.89 -2.03 -15.23
N LEU A 322 -8.92 -0.73 -15.48
CA LEU A 322 -7.78 0.14 -15.20
C LEU A 322 -7.87 0.65 -13.76
N VAL A 323 -6.92 0.24 -12.93
CA VAL A 323 -6.67 0.82 -11.61
C VAL A 323 -5.82 2.06 -11.81
N PHE A 324 -6.30 3.22 -11.40
CA PHE A 324 -5.59 4.49 -11.53
C PHE A 324 -5.59 5.23 -10.19
N GLY A 325 -4.42 5.54 -9.68
CA GLY A 325 -4.27 6.15 -8.36
C GLY A 325 -3.27 7.29 -8.32
N GLY A 326 -3.32 8.03 -7.22
CA GLY A 326 -2.39 9.14 -6.98
C GLY A 326 -2.70 9.89 -5.69
N ARG A 327 -1.84 10.87 -5.36
CA ARG A 327 -2.11 11.83 -4.30
C ARG A 327 -3.00 12.95 -4.81
N ALA A 328 -4.26 12.65 -5.08
CA ALA A 328 -5.21 13.63 -5.57
C ALA A 328 -5.36 14.82 -4.62
N ARG A 329 -5.31 14.56 -3.31
CA ARG A 329 -5.39 15.59 -2.25
C ARG A 329 -4.49 15.22 -1.07
N PHE A 330 -3.90 16.22 -0.41
CA PHE A 330 -3.24 16.06 0.89
C PHE A 330 -4.30 16.11 1.99
N ALA A 331 -5.13 15.09 2.07
CA ALA A 331 -6.25 14.99 3.01
C ALA A 331 -6.29 13.57 3.61
N ILE A 332 -7.03 13.44 4.69
CA ILE A 332 -7.35 12.14 5.27
C ILE A 332 -8.54 11.53 4.52
N SER A 333 -8.51 10.23 4.23
CA SER A 333 -9.60 9.52 3.57
C SER A 333 -10.90 9.57 4.41
N SER A 334 -11.98 9.94 3.77
CA SER A 334 -13.36 9.90 4.26
C SER A 334 -14.28 9.82 3.03
N PRO A 335 -15.55 9.40 3.14
CA PRO A 335 -16.43 9.31 1.99
C PRO A 335 -16.47 10.59 1.15
N GLN A 336 -16.53 11.76 1.79
CA GLN A 336 -16.55 13.06 1.12
C GLN A 336 -15.23 13.38 0.42
N SER A 337 -14.09 13.12 1.09
CA SER A 337 -12.77 13.34 0.51
C SER A 337 -12.47 12.35 -0.61
N ASP A 338 -12.97 11.12 -0.51
CA ASP A 338 -12.78 10.07 -1.50
C ASP A 338 -13.54 10.40 -2.79
N ALA A 339 -14.80 10.82 -2.71
CA ALA A 339 -15.57 11.28 -3.87
C ALA A 339 -14.93 12.48 -4.57
N ALA A 340 -14.52 13.51 -3.81
CA ALA A 340 -13.84 14.69 -4.37
C ALA A 340 -12.48 14.34 -5.00
N SER A 341 -11.76 13.37 -4.43
CA SER A 341 -10.49 12.87 -4.98
C SER A 341 -10.71 12.03 -6.24
N GLY A 342 -11.84 11.32 -6.32
CA GLY A 342 -12.27 10.58 -7.50
C GLY A 342 -12.40 11.47 -8.72
N GLU A 343 -12.97 12.67 -8.59
CA GLU A 343 -13.07 13.62 -9.71
C GLU A 343 -11.71 14.16 -10.17
N ILE A 344 -10.79 14.43 -9.24
CA ILE A 344 -9.42 14.83 -9.59
C ILE A 344 -8.71 13.69 -10.33
N LEU A 345 -8.88 12.44 -9.89
CA LEU A 345 -8.29 11.27 -10.55
C LEU A 345 -8.95 10.98 -11.89
N ARG A 346 -10.26 11.22 -12.06
CA ARG A 346 -10.96 11.16 -13.35
C ARG A 346 -10.32 12.09 -14.37
N GLN A 347 -10.05 13.33 -13.97
CA GLN A 347 -9.37 14.30 -14.82
C GLN A 347 -7.96 13.81 -15.18
N GLY A 348 -7.14 13.37 -14.20
CA GLY A 348 -5.80 12.83 -14.45
C GLY A 348 -5.78 11.58 -15.34
N LEU A 349 -6.81 10.73 -15.22
CA LEU A 349 -7.02 9.58 -16.08
C LEU A 349 -7.33 10.01 -17.51
N HIS A 350 -8.24 10.98 -17.70
CA HIS A 350 -8.56 11.52 -19.01
C HIS A 350 -7.37 12.23 -19.68
N GLU A 351 -6.59 13.00 -18.92
CA GLU A 351 -5.35 13.60 -19.42
C GLU A 351 -4.31 12.56 -19.83
N THR A 352 -4.26 11.42 -19.15
CA THR A 352 -3.32 10.34 -19.44
C THR A 352 -3.80 9.47 -20.60
N PHE A 353 -5.10 9.20 -20.69
CA PHE A 353 -5.74 8.31 -21.65
C PHE A 353 -7.01 8.95 -22.26
N PRO A 354 -6.87 10.01 -23.08
CA PRO A 354 -8.03 10.71 -23.66
C PRO A 354 -8.92 9.79 -24.52
N GLN A 355 -8.36 8.73 -25.09
CA GLN A 355 -9.11 7.72 -25.87
C GLN A 355 -10.11 6.89 -25.04
N LEU A 356 -10.05 6.96 -23.70
CA LEU A 356 -11.06 6.35 -22.84
C LEU A 356 -12.40 7.09 -22.88
N GLY A 357 -12.40 8.39 -23.25
CA GLY A 357 -13.62 9.21 -23.32
C GLY A 357 -14.35 9.24 -21.98
N GLN A 358 -15.65 9.02 -22.00
CA GLN A 358 -16.54 9.01 -20.83
C GLN A 358 -16.57 7.62 -20.14
N VAL A 359 -15.41 7.00 -19.90
CA VAL A 359 -15.34 5.72 -19.18
C VAL A 359 -15.98 5.85 -17.81
N ARG A 360 -16.84 4.88 -17.46
CA ARG A 360 -17.44 4.83 -16.13
C ARG A 360 -16.40 4.40 -15.10
N LEU A 361 -16.40 5.09 -13.95
CA LEU A 361 -15.65 4.67 -12.75
C LEU A 361 -16.58 3.86 -11.86
N ASP A 362 -16.27 2.60 -11.65
CA ASP A 362 -17.06 1.71 -10.80
C ASP A 362 -16.68 1.85 -9.33
N TYR A 363 -15.42 2.16 -9.03
CA TYR A 363 -14.92 2.27 -7.66
C TYR A 363 -14.08 3.52 -7.43
N CYS A 364 -14.16 4.07 -6.23
CA CYS A 364 -13.26 5.08 -5.70
C CYS A 364 -13.06 4.88 -4.21
N TRP A 365 -11.81 4.89 -3.76
CA TRP A 365 -11.51 4.83 -2.33
C TRP A 365 -10.19 5.50 -1.99
N GLY A 366 -10.05 5.87 -0.72
CA GLY A 366 -8.78 6.32 -0.16
C GLY A 366 -8.16 5.30 0.79
N GLY A 367 -6.87 5.44 1.05
CA GLY A 367 -6.12 4.71 2.06
C GLY A 367 -5.14 5.64 2.76
N LEU A 368 -4.74 5.30 4.00
CA LEU A 368 -3.77 6.08 4.75
C LEU A 368 -2.37 5.50 4.56
N VAL A 369 -1.47 6.31 4.03
CA VAL A 369 -0.04 6.00 3.93
C VAL A 369 0.65 6.48 5.21
N ASP A 370 1.45 5.63 5.82
CA ASP A 370 2.26 5.89 7.02
C ASP A 370 3.59 6.57 6.64
N MET A 371 3.54 7.89 6.42
CA MET A 371 4.72 8.65 6.00
C MET A 371 5.65 8.93 7.17
N THR A 372 6.93 8.58 7.02
CA THR A 372 8.02 8.98 7.90
C THR A 372 8.75 10.20 7.32
N ARG A 373 9.57 10.87 8.16
CA ARG A 373 10.29 12.07 7.74
C ARG A 373 11.24 11.83 6.56
N ASP A 374 11.91 10.69 6.56
CA ASP A 374 12.90 10.30 5.55
C ASP A 374 12.36 9.34 4.49
N ARG A 375 11.08 8.97 4.61
CA ARG A 375 10.37 8.05 3.72
C ARG A 375 10.96 6.64 3.65
N LEU A 376 11.67 6.21 4.68
CA LEU A 376 12.25 4.87 4.80
C LEU A 376 11.55 4.08 5.90
N PRO A 377 11.51 2.73 5.80
CA PRO A 377 10.91 1.86 6.80
C PRO A 377 11.50 2.05 8.19
N GLN A 378 10.69 1.85 9.21
CA GLN A 378 11.10 1.93 10.60
C GLN A 378 10.80 0.60 11.29
N ALA A 379 11.83 -0.04 11.81
CA ALA A 379 11.70 -1.31 12.51
C ALA A 379 12.76 -1.40 13.62
N GLY A 380 12.35 -1.89 14.78
CA GLY A 380 13.22 -2.01 15.93
C GLY A 380 12.50 -2.42 17.19
N GLU A 381 13.09 -2.10 18.34
CA GLU A 381 12.54 -2.30 19.67
C GLU A 381 12.60 -0.99 20.46
N ARG A 382 11.58 -0.73 21.25
CA ARG A 382 11.54 0.37 22.20
C ARG A 382 10.73 -0.01 23.42
N ASP A 383 11.33 0.17 24.58
CA ASP A 383 10.69 -0.06 25.89
C ASP A 383 10.07 -1.48 26.00
N GLY A 384 10.73 -2.48 25.42
CA GLY A 384 10.27 -3.87 25.38
C GLY A 384 9.24 -4.20 24.30
N LEU A 385 8.85 -3.21 23.47
CA LEU A 385 7.90 -3.38 22.36
C LEU A 385 8.66 -3.39 21.03
N TYR A 386 8.50 -4.43 20.26
CA TYR A 386 8.96 -4.47 18.87
C TYR A 386 8.01 -3.74 17.96
N TYR A 387 8.52 -3.15 16.87
CA TYR A 387 7.69 -2.44 15.90
C TYR A 387 8.24 -2.57 14.47
N SER A 388 7.34 -2.56 13.48
CA SER A 388 7.69 -2.38 12.08
C SER A 388 6.56 -1.67 11.33
N MET A 389 6.84 -0.48 10.78
CA MET A 389 5.89 0.39 10.09
C MET A 389 6.60 1.55 9.36
N GLY A 390 5.86 2.51 8.82
CA GLY A 390 6.45 3.72 8.23
C GLY A 390 7.00 3.49 6.82
N TYR A 391 6.35 2.67 6.01
CA TYR A 391 6.82 2.28 4.68
C TYR A 391 6.64 3.35 3.60
N SER A 392 5.98 4.47 3.91
CA SER A 392 5.94 5.70 3.13
C SER A 392 5.48 5.53 1.67
N GLY A 393 4.50 4.64 1.43
CA GLY A 393 3.93 4.36 0.10
C GLY A 393 4.62 3.24 -0.68
N HIS A 394 5.67 2.62 -0.14
CA HIS A 394 6.35 1.44 -0.70
C HIS A 394 6.14 0.20 0.19
N GLY A 395 4.98 0.09 0.84
CA GLY A 395 4.72 -0.87 1.89
C GLY A 395 4.21 -2.23 1.42
N THR A 396 3.73 -2.41 0.20
CA THR A 396 3.09 -3.66 -0.21
C THR A 396 3.97 -4.88 0.04
N GLN A 397 5.13 -4.94 -0.59
CA GLN A 397 6.12 -6.02 -0.42
C GLN A 397 6.94 -5.86 0.87
N MET A 398 7.33 -4.62 1.20
CA MET A 398 8.19 -4.36 2.34
C MET A 398 7.53 -4.74 3.67
N SER A 399 6.22 -4.51 3.82
CA SER A 399 5.48 -4.89 5.04
C SER A 399 5.44 -6.42 5.22
N VAL A 400 5.30 -7.17 4.12
CA VAL A 400 5.34 -8.64 4.14
C VAL A 400 6.73 -9.12 4.53
N HIS A 401 7.78 -8.59 3.90
CA HIS A 401 9.17 -8.93 4.17
C HIS A 401 9.56 -8.62 5.62
N MET A 402 9.23 -7.41 6.09
CA MET A 402 9.53 -7.00 7.45
C MET A 402 8.79 -7.79 8.53
N GLY A 403 7.60 -8.32 8.20
CA GLY A 403 6.94 -9.29 9.09
C GLY A 403 7.79 -10.54 9.32
N GLN A 404 8.37 -11.11 8.25
CA GLN A 404 9.29 -12.25 8.32
C GLN A 404 10.58 -11.89 9.07
N CYS A 405 11.17 -10.73 8.75
CA CYS A 405 12.38 -10.23 9.41
C CYS A 405 12.18 -10.01 10.91
N MET A 406 11.08 -9.37 11.32
CA MET A 406 10.82 -9.10 12.73
C MET A 406 10.59 -10.39 13.53
N ALA A 407 10.03 -11.42 12.92
CA ALA A 407 9.94 -12.73 13.57
C ALA A 407 11.32 -13.35 13.82
N GLN A 408 12.33 -13.08 12.97
CA GLN A 408 13.71 -13.51 13.18
C GLN A 408 14.40 -12.65 14.26
N VAL A 409 14.21 -11.34 14.19
CA VAL A 409 14.73 -10.41 15.21
C VAL A 409 14.24 -10.76 16.60
N MET A 410 12.95 -11.01 16.76
CA MET A 410 12.33 -11.37 18.04
C MET A 410 12.75 -12.78 18.51
N ALA A 411 13.24 -13.63 17.62
CA ALA A 411 13.85 -14.92 17.94
C ALA A 411 15.37 -14.82 18.23
N GLY A 412 15.97 -13.60 18.24
CA GLY A 412 17.35 -13.34 18.60
C GLY A 412 18.30 -13.00 17.44
N ASP A 413 17.84 -13.05 16.17
CA ASP A 413 18.65 -12.67 15.02
C ASP A 413 18.45 -11.17 14.68
N ALA A 414 19.19 -10.30 15.37
CA ALA A 414 19.13 -8.86 15.13
C ALA A 414 19.56 -8.45 13.71
N LEU A 415 20.37 -9.28 13.02
CA LEU A 415 20.85 -8.98 11.67
C LEU A 415 19.78 -9.12 10.60
N ALA A 416 18.70 -9.84 10.88
CA ALA A 416 17.57 -9.97 10.00
C ALA A 416 16.83 -8.63 9.72
N ASN A 417 17.04 -7.59 10.55
CA ASN A 417 16.49 -6.26 10.30
C ASN A 417 17.45 -5.41 9.46
N PRO A 418 17.19 -5.16 8.18
CA PRO A 418 18.04 -4.30 7.35
C PRO A 418 18.01 -2.82 7.77
N TRP A 419 17.02 -2.42 8.55
CA TRP A 419 16.80 -1.06 9.05
C TRP A 419 17.28 -0.86 10.50
N ARG A 420 17.98 -1.82 11.07
CA ARG A 420 18.58 -1.70 12.41
C ARG A 420 19.54 -0.50 12.51
N GLU A 421 19.81 -0.04 13.69
CA GLU A 421 20.72 1.07 13.98
C GLU A 421 20.29 2.42 13.37
N ARG A 422 18.99 2.55 13.03
CA ARG A 422 18.48 3.83 12.57
C ARG A 422 17.77 4.58 13.69
N GLU A 423 18.11 5.84 13.82
CA GLU A 423 17.32 6.75 14.64
C GLU A 423 15.98 7.02 13.97
N TRP A 424 14.94 7.04 14.76
CA TRP A 424 13.61 7.47 14.32
C TRP A 424 13.22 8.79 15.01
N PRO A 425 13.70 9.96 14.52
CA PRO A 425 13.41 11.23 15.13
C PRO A 425 11.95 11.64 14.97
N ALA A 426 11.43 12.36 15.96
CA ALA A 426 10.12 12.96 15.86
C ALA A 426 10.09 14.04 14.75
N ILE A 427 8.94 14.18 14.12
CA ILE A 427 8.71 15.22 13.12
C ILE A 427 8.45 16.54 13.84
N PRO A 428 9.24 17.60 13.61
CA PRO A 428 9.06 18.88 14.27
C PRO A 428 7.63 19.43 14.05
N GLY A 429 7.00 19.91 15.13
CA GLY A 429 5.65 20.48 15.05
C GLY A 429 4.51 19.48 14.86
N HIS A 430 4.81 18.17 14.79
CA HIS A 430 3.80 17.12 14.64
C HIS A 430 3.48 16.45 15.99
N PHE A 431 2.26 16.65 16.47
CA PHE A 431 1.79 16.12 17.76
C PHE A 431 0.56 15.21 17.66
N GLY A 432 0.15 14.83 16.44
CA GLY A 432 -1.01 14.01 16.18
C GLY A 432 -1.69 14.36 14.87
N PRO A 433 -2.86 15.06 14.83
CA PRO A 433 -3.49 15.42 13.57
C PRO A 433 -2.55 16.25 12.70
N PRO A 434 -2.36 15.89 11.41
CA PRO A 434 -1.40 16.55 10.54
C PRO A 434 -2.00 17.87 9.96
N TRP A 435 -2.16 18.89 10.80
CA TRP A 435 -2.73 20.19 10.47
C TRP A 435 -2.04 20.92 9.30
N PHE A 436 -0.79 20.58 9.05
CA PHE A 436 0.05 21.20 8.02
C PHE A 436 -0.14 20.60 6.61
N LEU A 437 -0.89 19.50 6.45
CA LEU A 437 -1.09 18.84 5.15
C LEU A 437 -1.61 19.74 4.02
N PRO A 438 -2.59 20.66 4.26
CA PRO A 438 -3.06 21.55 3.20
C PRO A 438 -1.96 22.47 2.67
N VAL A 439 -1.09 22.98 3.56
CA VAL A 439 0.03 23.86 3.19
C VAL A 439 1.08 23.09 2.37
N ILE A 440 1.42 21.89 2.81
CA ILE A 440 2.33 21.00 2.05
C ILE A 440 1.74 20.65 0.68
N GLY A 441 0.44 20.38 0.62
CA GLY A 441 -0.25 20.10 -0.64
C GLY A 441 -0.13 21.24 -1.63
N LEU A 442 -0.38 22.47 -1.19
CA LEU A 442 -0.25 23.67 -2.02
C LEU A 442 1.21 23.86 -2.50
N TYR A 443 2.19 23.66 -1.61
CA TYR A 443 3.60 23.76 -1.97
C TYR A 443 3.98 22.79 -3.10
N TYR A 444 3.59 21.51 -3.02
CA TYR A 444 3.91 20.53 -4.06
C TYR A 444 3.15 20.78 -5.36
N GLN A 445 1.90 21.26 -5.30
CA GLN A 445 1.15 21.65 -6.49
C GLN A 445 1.84 22.81 -7.24
N LEU A 446 2.30 23.82 -6.52
CA LEU A 446 3.05 24.94 -7.11
C LEU A 446 4.38 24.45 -7.68
N LYS A 447 5.11 23.61 -6.96
CA LYS A 447 6.38 23.04 -7.43
C LYS A 447 6.23 22.24 -8.73
N ASP A 448 5.20 21.38 -8.85
CA ASP A 448 4.95 20.59 -10.07
C ASP A 448 4.48 21.45 -11.26
N LYS A 449 3.86 22.64 -11.00
CA LYS A 449 3.48 23.59 -12.05
C LYS A 449 4.65 24.45 -12.54
N LEU A 450 5.58 24.80 -11.64
CA LEU A 450 6.72 25.68 -11.96
C LEU A 450 7.94 24.90 -12.51
N ALA A 451 8.01 23.62 -12.28
CA ALA A 451 9.02 22.72 -12.82
C ALA A 451 8.54 22.11 -14.16
#